data_a8e402c3b25a67646c0af998f32af7b9
#
_entry.id   a8e402c3b25a67646c0af998f32af7b9
#
_cell.length_a   1.000
_cell.length_b   1.000
_cell.length_c   1.000
_cell.angle_alpha   90.00
_cell.angle_beta   90.00
_cell.angle_gamma   90.00
#
_symmetry.space_group_name_H-M   'P 1'
#
loop_
_entity.id
_entity.type
_entity.pdbx_description
1 polymer ?
#
loop_
_entity_poly.entity_id
_entity_poly.type
_entity_poly.pdbx_seq_one_letter_code
_entity_poly.pdbx_strand_id
1 'polypeptide(L)'
;MISVLISVYNRFEGLRVTLDCIKRQQCNVEYEVILCDDGSTGLIERLNENGYEDITVVSQEDLGFRLSRNRNNGVRESLGDFLIFLDQDFIVPDDFIQTVYDKRCEKSKICFLYCYLSEETSKKINGLGYESACDVASEDEEYKMKCRILDMLLKQTPRRFPGLFACYKKDFIEYNGFDEGFIGWGLEDFEFDFRWLEFGGRNIVYDRVLLHLFHPYDASKGVISVNTEYYNQRCNSGSKESKYGFFNTLGEDEYEVKYI
;
A
#
# COMPACT_ATOMS: atom_id res chain seq x y z
N MET A 1 -10.85 -4.91 14.50
CA MET A 1 -9.64 -4.05 14.50
C MET A 1 -9.10 -3.96 13.07
N ILE A 2 -8.43 -2.87 12.71
CA ILE A 2 -7.83 -2.66 11.39
C ILE A 2 -6.30 -2.72 11.50
N SER A 3 -5.61 -3.29 10.51
CA SER A 3 -4.16 -3.18 10.39
C SER A 3 -3.83 -2.28 9.19
N VAL A 4 -3.16 -1.17 9.46
CA VAL A 4 -2.61 -0.27 8.45
C VAL A 4 -1.17 -0.70 8.17
N LEU A 5 -0.95 -1.31 7.00
CA LEU A 5 0.35 -1.82 6.57
C LEU A 5 1.00 -0.80 5.64
N ILE A 6 2.14 -0.26 6.03
CA ILE A 6 2.86 0.76 5.28
C ILE A 6 4.16 0.17 4.78
N SER A 7 4.31 0.05 3.46
CA SER A 7 5.56 -0.42 2.84
C SER A 7 6.64 0.65 2.95
N VAL A 8 7.80 0.29 3.51
CA VAL A 8 8.88 1.22 3.81
C VAL A 8 10.19 0.77 3.17
N TYR A 9 10.91 1.69 2.54
CA TYR A 9 12.32 1.54 2.17
C TYR A 9 13.02 2.90 2.13
N ASN A 10 13.90 3.15 3.09
CA ASN A 10 14.81 4.29 3.25
C ASN A 10 14.21 5.73 3.29
N ARG A 11 13.14 6.08 2.66
CA ARG A 11 12.60 7.44 2.51
C ARG A 11 11.86 7.94 3.76
N PHE A 12 12.59 8.17 4.86
CA PHE A 12 12.00 8.53 6.15
C PHE A 12 11.17 9.81 6.13
N GLU A 13 11.54 10.84 5.34
CA GLU A 13 10.77 12.08 5.29
C GLU A 13 9.37 11.89 4.70
N GLY A 14 9.23 11.02 3.69
CA GLY A 14 7.92 10.62 3.19
C GLY A 14 7.13 9.83 4.24
N LEU A 15 7.78 8.86 4.88
CA LEU A 15 7.18 8.06 5.95
C LEU A 15 6.67 8.94 7.08
N ARG A 16 7.43 9.94 7.51
CA ARG A 16 7.04 10.90 8.54
C ARG A 16 5.72 11.58 8.19
N VAL A 17 5.56 12.05 6.94
CA VAL A 17 4.31 12.70 6.50
C VAL A 17 3.14 11.72 6.56
N THR A 18 3.33 10.48 6.11
CA THR A 18 2.29 9.45 6.18
C THR A 18 1.91 9.11 7.63
N LEU A 19 2.91 8.91 8.51
CA LEU A 19 2.66 8.64 9.93
C LEU A 19 1.95 9.80 10.64
N ASP A 20 2.31 11.04 10.32
CA ASP A 20 1.62 12.22 10.85
C ASP A 20 0.15 12.28 10.39
N CYS A 21 -0.16 11.83 9.16
CA CYS A 21 -1.56 11.69 8.71
C CYS A 21 -2.28 10.57 9.47
N ILE A 22 -1.62 9.43 9.70
CA ILE A 22 -2.20 8.32 10.46
C ILE A 22 -2.42 8.70 11.94
N LYS A 23 -1.51 9.45 12.55
CA LYS A 23 -1.65 9.95 13.93
C LYS A 23 -2.84 10.91 14.10
N ARG A 24 -3.25 11.61 13.05
CA ARG A 24 -4.40 12.54 13.08
C ARG A 24 -5.74 11.87 12.79
N GLN A 25 -5.78 10.55 12.54
CA GLN A 25 -7.01 9.88 12.14
C GLN A 25 -8.13 10.02 13.15
N GLN A 26 -9.29 10.42 12.66
CA GLN A 26 -10.54 10.53 13.41
C GLN A 26 -11.39 9.29 13.11
N CYS A 27 -11.24 8.26 13.91
CA CYS A 27 -12.00 7.02 13.75
C CYS A 27 -12.45 6.44 15.10
N ASN A 28 -13.55 5.69 15.06
CA ASN A 28 -14.12 5.01 16.24
C ASN A 28 -13.75 3.52 16.28
N VAL A 29 -12.95 3.06 15.34
CA VAL A 29 -12.48 1.67 15.26
C VAL A 29 -11.02 1.58 15.69
N GLU A 30 -10.71 0.57 16.47
CA GLU A 30 -9.32 0.29 16.84
C GLU A 30 -8.49 -0.08 15.62
N TYR A 31 -7.28 0.45 15.55
CA TYR A 31 -6.32 0.12 14.50
C TYR A 31 -4.90 0.02 15.06
N GLU A 32 -4.09 -0.72 14.36
CA GLU A 32 -2.64 -0.80 14.55
C GLU A 32 -1.91 -0.31 13.30
N VAL A 33 -0.68 0.12 13.47
CA VAL A 33 0.23 0.52 12.38
C VAL A 33 1.37 -0.49 12.29
N ILE A 34 1.56 -1.05 11.11
CA ILE A 34 2.64 -1.99 10.82
C ILE A 34 3.49 -1.41 9.68
N LEU A 35 4.74 -1.13 9.97
CA LEU A 35 5.72 -0.78 8.96
C LEU A 35 6.32 -2.05 8.39
N CYS A 36 6.05 -2.30 7.11
CA CYS A 36 6.63 -3.39 6.35
C CYS A 36 7.94 -2.87 5.75
N ASP A 37 9.06 -3.13 6.41
CA ASP A 37 10.36 -2.56 6.07
C ASP A 37 11.17 -3.51 5.19
N ASP A 38 11.56 -3.06 4.01
CA ASP A 38 12.35 -3.82 3.03
C ASP A 38 13.88 -3.63 3.24
N GLY A 39 14.30 -3.54 4.51
CA GLY A 39 15.69 -3.46 4.91
C GLY A 39 16.25 -2.03 4.93
N SER A 40 15.49 -1.07 5.47
CA SER A 40 15.94 0.32 5.59
C SER A 40 17.07 0.49 6.58
N THR A 41 17.97 1.42 6.29
CA THR A 41 19.06 1.80 7.20
C THR A 41 18.58 2.80 8.24
N GLY A 42 18.72 2.48 9.53
CA GLY A 42 18.49 3.39 10.65
C GLY A 42 17.01 3.79 10.83
N LEU A 43 16.06 2.95 10.39
CA LEU A 43 14.63 3.23 10.51
C LEU A 43 14.20 3.37 11.98
N ILE A 44 14.58 2.41 12.82
CA ILE A 44 14.21 2.35 14.24
C ILE A 44 14.72 3.58 15.01
N GLU A 45 15.97 3.93 14.80
CA GLU A 45 16.59 5.10 15.43
C GLU A 45 15.82 6.36 15.06
N ARG A 46 15.48 6.55 13.78
CA ARG A 46 14.73 7.72 13.31
C ARG A 46 13.30 7.76 13.86
N LEU A 47 12.62 6.63 13.98
CA LEU A 47 11.30 6.56 14.59
C LEU A 47 11.35 7.01 16.05
N ASN A 48 12.30 6.49 16.84
CA ASN A 48 12.50 6.85 18.24
C ASN A 48 12.87 8.34 18.41
N GLU A 49 13.80 8.85 17.59
CA GLU A 49 14.21 10.26 17.62
C GLU A 49 13.06 11.23 17.32
N ASN A 50 12.08 10.82 16.56
CA ASN A 50 10.90 11.61 16.22
C ASN A 50 9.67 11.34 17.11
N GLY A 51 9.81 10.48 18.14
CA GLY A 51 8.77 10.22 19.12
C GLY A 51 7.56 9.48 18.53
N TYR A 52 7.79 8.57 17.59
CA TYR A 52 6.75 7.65 17.14
C TYR A 52 6.70 6.46 18.09
N GLU A 53 5.51 6.13 18.55
CA GLU A 53 5.20 5.06 19.50
C GLU A 53 4.02 4.24 18.99
N ASP A 54 3.78 3.08 19.58
CA ASP A 54 2.68 2.16 19.22
C ASP A 54 2.74 1.69 17.74
N ILE A 55 3.95 1.45 17.22
CA ILE A 55 4.20 0.99 15.87
C ILE A 55 4.90 -0.38 15.90
N THR A 56 4.39 -1.32 15.13
CA THR A 56 5.09 -2.58 14.85
C THR A 56 5.92 -2.45 13.59
N VAL A 57 7.20 -2.74 13.66
CA VAL A 57 8.11 -2.77 12.50
C VAL A 57 8.46 -4.22 12.17
N VAL A 58 8.16 -4.62 10.94
CA VAL A 58 8.44 -5.95 10.39
C VAL A 58 9.49 -5.78 9.30
N SER A 59 10.75 -6.04 9.64
CA SER A 59 11.90 -5.80 8.75
C SER A 59 12.39 -7.10 8.14
N GLN A 60 12.60 -7.12 6.84
CA GLN A 60 13.34 -8.17 6.13
C GLN A 60 14.72 -7.66 5.69
N GLU A 61 15.64 -8.58 5.40
CA GLU A 61 16.97 -8.24 4.88
C GLU A 61 16.86 -7.50 3.53
N ASP A 62 17.72 -6.48 3.32
CA ASP A 62 17.82 -5.79 2.02
C ASP A 62 18.49 -6.70 0.97
N LEU A 63 17.68 -7.44 0.25
CA LEU A 63 18.10 -8.25 -0.92
C LEU A 63 17.50 -7.70 -2.22
N GLY A 64 17.37 -6.38 -2.31
CA GLY A 64 16.71 -5.67 -3.40
C GLY A 64 15.19 -5.57 -3.23
N PHE A 65 14.51 -5.04 -4.23
CA PHE A 65 13.08 -4.71 -4.13
C PHE A 65 12.20 -5.98 -4.09
N ARG A 66 11.60 -6.28 -2.93
CA ARG A 66 10.78 -7.47 -2.67
C ARG A 66 9.44 -7.13 -2.02
N LEU A 67 8.69 -6.22 -2.65
CA LEU A 67 7.45 -5.64 -2.10
C LEU A 67 6.38 -6.68 -1.75
N SER A 68 6.19 -7.72 -2.57
CA SER A 68 5.23 -8.80 -2.31
C SER A 68 5.51 -9.49 -0.97
N ARG A 69 6.77 -9.90 -0.74
CA ARG A 69 7.19 -10.54 0.49
C ARG A 69 7.09 -9.60 1.68
N ASN A 70 7.54 -8.37 1.51
CA ASN A 70 7.47 -7.33 2.52
C ASN A 70 6.04 -7.13 3.05
N ARG A 71 5.06 -6.97 2.13
CA ARG A 71 3.64 -6.87 2.49
C ARG A 71 3.08 -8.14 3.12
N ASN A 72 3.43 -9.32 2.60
CA ASN A 72 3.02 -10.59 3.19
C ASN A 72 3.54 -10.77 4.62
N ASN A 73 4.78 -10.38 4.90
CA ASN A 73 5.36 -10.42 6.25
C ASN A 73 4.56 -9.53 7.21
N GLY A 74 4.23 -8.31 6.80
CA GLY A 74 3.37 -7.44 7.60
C GLY A 74 1.99 -8.05 7.87
N VAL A 75 1.39 -8.73 6.89
CA VAL A 75 0.10 -9.42 7.09
C VAL A 75 0.22 -10.60 8.05
N ARG A 76 1.35 -11.33 8.08
CA ARG A 76 1.58 -12.42 9.03
C ARG A 76 1.53 -11.90 10.47
N GLU A 77 2.12 -10.75 10.73
CA GLU A 77 2.18 -10.12 12.05
C GLU A 77 0.94 -9.30 12.41
N SER A 78 0.06 -8.99 11.45
CA SER A 78 -1.13 -8.18 11.70
C SER A 78 -2.15 -8.88 12.59
N LEU A 79 -2.75 -8.14 13.51
CA LEU A 79 -3.80 -8.61 14.41
C LEU A 79 -5.21 -8.27 13.91
N GLY A 80 -5.33 -7.27 13.03
CA GLY A 80 -6.59 -6.83 12.46
C GLY A 80 -7.21 -7.83 11.49
N ASP A 81 -8.51 -7.85 11.45
CA ASP A 81 -9.31 -8.63 10.50
C ASP A 81 -9.56 -7.90 9.17
N PHE A 82 -9.20 -6.61 9.11
CA PHE A 82 -9.28 -5.77 7.92
C PHE A 82 -7.95 -5.07 7.68
N LEU A 83 -7.43 -5.18 6.45
CA LEU A 83 -6.11 -4.70 6.05
C LEU A 83 -6.25 -3.45 5.17
N ILE A 84 -5.40 -2.46 5.41
CA ILE A 84 -5.20 -1.29 4.55
C ILE A 84 -3.74 -1.28 4.12
N PHE A 85 -3.46 -1.36 2.82
CA PHE A 85 -2.12 -1.26 2.26
C PHE A 85 -1.84 0.15 1.78
N LEU A 86 -0.76 0.75 2.28
CA LEU A 86 -0.23 2.05 1.86
C LEU A 86 1.26 1.95 1.55
N ASP A 87 1.79 2.91 0.83
CA ASP A 87 3.22 3.15 0.74
C ASP A 87 3.63 4.33 1.64
N GLN A 88 4.92 4.50 1.88
CA GLN A 88 5.47 5.41 2.90
C GLN A 88 5.35 6.92 2.60
N ASP A 89 4.78 7.32 1.48
CA ASP A 89 4.80 8.69 0.96
C ASP A 89 3.42 9.18 0.54
N PHE A 90 2.40 8.82 1.34
CA PHE A 90 1.01 9.22 1.09
C PHE A 90 0.49 10.23 2.10
N ILE A 91 -0.28 11.21 1.59
CA ILE A 91 -1.15 12.05 2.40
C ILE A 91 -2.58 11.53 2.25
N VAL A 92 -3.18 11.16 3.36
CA VAL A 92 -4.54 10.63 3.45
C VAL A 92 -5.44 11.54 4.28
N PRO A 93 -6.77 11.55 4.01
CA PRO A 93 -7.74 12.32 4.82
C PRO A 93 -7.72 11.95 6.29
N ASP A 94 -8.10 12.89 7.18
CA ASP A 94 -8.14 12.64 8.62
C ASP A 94 -9.23 11.62 9.02
N ASP A 95 -10.22 11.35 8.18
CA ASP A 95 -11.25 10.33 8.33
C ASP A 95 -11.03 9.08 7.45
N PHE A 96 -9.82 8.91 6.89
CA PHE A 96 -9.51 7.87 5.91
C PHE A 96 -9.80 6.47 6.43
N ILE A 97 -9.29 6.13 7.62
CA ILE A 97 -9.44 4.79 8.20
C ILE A 97 -10.93 4.49 8.45
N GLN A 98 -11.68 5.45 9.02
CA GLN A 98 -13.12 5.27 9.26
C GLN A 98 -13.89 5.09 7.96
N THR A 99 -13.66 5.96 6.96
CA THR A 99 -14.36 5.90 5.68
C THR A 99 -14.08 4.60 4.93
N VAL A 100 -12.83 4.11 4.95
CA VAL A 100 -12.45 2.83 4.36
C VAL A 100 -13.13 1.67 5.10
N TYR A 101 -13.14 1.71 6.42
CA TYR A 101 -13.78 0.68 7.24
C TYR A 101 -15.30 0.60 6.99
N ASP A 102 -15.98 1.73 6.84
CA ASP A 102 -17.42 1.78 6.60
C ASP A 102 -17.81 1.22 5.22
N LYS A 103 -16.92 1.32 4.25
CA LYS A 103 -17.10 0.76 2.89
C LYS A 103 -16.75 -0.73 2.78
N ARG A 104 -16.24 -1.37 3.85
CA ARG A 104 -15.80 -2.77 3.81
C ARG A 104 -16.93 -3.73 3.42
N CYS A 105 -16.59 -4.66 2.56
CA CYS A 105 -17.51 -5.71 2.12
C CYS A 105 -16.72 -6.98 1.85
N GLU A 106 -17.28 -8.13 2.20
CA GLU A 106 -16.65 -9.43 1.94
C GLU A 106 -16.42 -9.64 0.44
N LYS A 107 -15.33 -10.30 0.11
CA LYS A 107 -14.89 -10.54 -1.27
C LYS A 107 -14.79 -9.26 -2.10
N SER A 108 -14.52 -8.13 -1.43
CA SER A 108 -14.30 -6.85 -2.10
C SER A 108 -13.03 -6.20 -1.61
N LYS A 109 -12.28 -5.60 -2.53
CA LYS A 109 -11.21 -4.66 -2.18
C LYS A 109 -11.65 -3.23 -2.48
N ILE A 110 -11.33 -2.33 -1.53
CA ILE A 110 -11.51 -0.89 -1.69
C ILE A 110 -10.22 -0.37 -2.31
N CYS A 111 -10.30 0.09 -3.55
CA CYS A 111 -9.15 0.48 -4.35
C CYS A 111 -8.93 1.99 -4.26
N PHE A 112 -7.69 2.42 -4.12
CA PHE A 112 -7.30 3.82 -3.95
C PHE A 112 -6.76 4.40 -5.25
N LEU A 113 -7.43 5.44 -5.77
CA LEU A 113 -6.85 6.28 -6.81
C LEU A 113 -5.93 7.31 -6.15
N TYR A 114 -4.76 7.52 -6.73
CA TYR A 114 -3.79 8.48 -6.21
C TYR A 114 -3.16 9.30 -7.32
N CYS A 115 -2.64 10.46 -6.93
CA CYS A 115 -1.96 11.42 -7.80
C CYS A 115 -0.50 11.53 -7.38
N TYR A 116 0.41 11.29 -8.32
CA TYR A 116 1.83 11.64 -8.13
C TYR A 116 2.00 13.14 -8.23
N LEU A 117 2.42 13.75 -7.14
CA LEU A 117 2.63 15.19 -7.09
C LEU A 117 3.99 15.57 -7.69
N SER A 118 4.09 16.76 -8.25
CA SER A 118 5.37 17.32 -8.65
C SER A 118 6.28 17.60 -7.44
N GLU A 119 7.58 17.72 -7.67
CA GLU A 119 8.54 18.08 -6.61
C GLU A 119 8.18 19.43 -5.98
N GLU A 120 7.78 20.40 -6.79
CA GLU A 120 7.38 21.73 -6.35
C GLU A 120 6.14 21.68 -5.47
N THR A 121 5.09 20.97 -5.90
CA THR A 121 3.85 20.79 -5.14
C THR A 121 4.12 20.06 -3.83
N SER A 122 4.90 18.98 -3.86
CA SER A 122 5.27 18.20 -2.67
C SER A 122 6.00 19.05 -1.61
N LYS A 123 6.88 19.95 -2.02
CA LYS A 123 7.54 20.90 -1.10
C LYS A 123 6.57 21.89 -0.46
N LYS A 124 5.57 22.36 -1.20
CA LYS A 124 4.58 23.32 -0.71
C LYS A 124 3.62 22.69 0.32
N ILE A 125 3.30 21.42 0.17
CA ILE A 125 2.33 20.73 1.02
C ILE A 125 2.94 20.02 2.23
N ASN A 126 4.26 20.01 2.37
CA ASN A 126 4.93 19.36 3.49
C ASN A 126 4.45 19.93 4.83
N GLY A 127 3.91 19.08 5.70
CA GLY A 127 3.34 19.45 7.00
C GLY A 127 1.90 19.96 6.96
N LEU A 128 1.25 20.01 5.81
CA LEU A 128 -0.17 20.36 5.71
C LEU A 128 -1.05 19.14 6.00
N GLY A 129 -2.27 19.39 6.50
CA GLY A 129 -3.33 18.38 6.50
C GLY A 129 -3.88 18.13 5.09
N TYR A 130 -4.62 17.03 4.92
CA TYR A 130 -5.09 16.57 3.60
C TYR A 130 -5.88 17.64 2.84
N GLU A 131 -6.87 18.28 3.45
CA GLU A 131 -7.71 19.28 2.76
C GLU A 131 -6.87 20.48 2.25
N SER A 132 -5.98 21.02 3.11
CA SER A 132 -5.08 22.09 2.69
C SER A 132 -4.08 21.66 1.62
N ALA A 133 -3.62 20.39 1.67
CA ALA A 133 -2.77 19.83 0.64
C ALA A 133 -3.51 19.67 -0.69
N CYS A 134 -4.80 19.27 -0.68
CA CYS A 134 -5.65 19.23 -1.86
C CYS A 134 -5.87 20.63 -2.46
N ASP A 135 -6.06 21.67 -1.64
CA ASP A 135 -6.19 23.04 -2.13
C ASP A 135 -4.94 23.45 -2.93
N VAL A 136 -3.75 23.18 -2.41
CA VAL A 136 -2.48 23.45 -3.13
C VAL A 136 -2.36 22.57 -4.37
N ALA A 137 -2.67 21.27 -4.28
CA ALA A 137 -2.60 20.35 -5.40
C ALA A 137 -3.65 20.65 -6.49
N SER A 138 -4.72 21.39 -6.17
CA SER A 138 -5.75 21.79 -7.12
C SER A 138 -5.23 22.68 -8.26
N GLU A 139 -4.06 23.27 -8.13
CA GLU A 139 -3.38 23.96 -9.21
C GLU A 139 -2.65 23.01 -10.18
N ASP A 140 -2.37 21.77 -9.76
CA ASP A 140 -1.65 20.75 -10.53
C ASP A 140 -2.58 20.08 -11.54
N GLU A 141 -2.16 20.03 -12.82
CA GLU A 141 -2.98 19.42 -13.89
C GLU A 141 -3.15 17.90 -13.71
N GLU A 142 -2.17 17.22 -13.13
CA GLU A 142 -2.31 15.80 -12.84
C GLU A 142 -3.37 15.55 -11.77
N TYR A 143 -3.39 16.34 -10.71
CA TYR A 143 -4.44 16.25 -9.69
C TYR A 143 -5.83 16.50 -10.27
N LYS A 144 -6.00 17.55 -11.08
CA LYS A 144 -7.27 17.83 -11.77
C LYS A 144 -7.71 16.68 -12.66
N MET A 145 -6.77 16.08 -13.37
CA MET A 145 -7.03 14.90 -14.20
C MET A 145 -7.47 13.71 -13.34
N LYS A 146 -6.80 13.44 -12.23
CA LYS A 146 -7.17 12.34 -11.32
C LYS A 146 -8.55 12.54 -10.70
N CYS A 147 -8.93 13.77 -10.35
CA CYS A 147 -10.29 14.06 -9.86
C CYS A 147 -11.36 13.75 -10.93
N ARG A 148 -11.12 14.11 -12.20
CA ARG A 148 -12.05 13.77 -13.30
C ARG A 148 -12.12 12.25 -13.53
N ILE A 149 -10.98 11.55 -13.43
CA ILE A 149 -10.95 10.08 -13.51
C ILE A 149 -11.74 9.48 -12.36
N LEU A 150 -11.59 9.98 -11.14
CA LEU A 150 -12.36 9.51 -9.98
C LEU A 150 -13.85 9.64 -10.20
N ASP A 151 -14.32 10.78 -10.70
CA ASP A 151 -15.74 11.00 -11.04
C ASP A 151 -16.29 9.96 -12.04
N MET A 152 -15.45 9.55 -12.99
CA MET A 152 -15.80 8.48 -13.95
C MET A 152 -15.85 7.11 -13.28
N LEU A 153 -14.84 6.79 -12.45
CA LEU A 153 -14.73 5.51 -11.77
C LEU A 153 -15.85 5.28 -10.73
N LEU A 154 -16.28 6.34 -10.06
CA LEU A 154 -17.41 6.27 -9.12
C LEU A 154 -18.75 5.99 -9.84
N LYS A 155 -18.90 6.43 -11.10
CA LYS A 155 -20.08 6.11 -11.92
C LYS A 155 -20.00 4.70 -12.49
N GLN A 156 -18.82 4.24 -12.83
CA GLN A 156 -18.59 2.91 -13.40
C GLN A 156 -17.25 2.35 -12.89
N THR A 157 -17.31 1.58 -11.82
CA THR A 157 -16.11 0.90 -11.28
C THR A 157 -15.51 -0.02 -12.33
N PRO A 158 -14.22 0.13 -12.66
CA PRO A 158 -13.57 -0.72 -13.63
C PRO A 158 -13.48 -2.16 -13.12
N ARG A 159 -13.50 -3.12 -14.02
CA ARG A 159 -13.28 -4.51 -13.64
C ARG A 159 -11.92 -4.66 -12.96
N ARG A 160 -10.84 -4.10 -13.54
CA ARG A 160 -9.48 -4.15 -12.99
C ARG A 160 -9.08 -2.83 -12.34
N PHE A 161 -8.49 -2.93 -11.16
CA PHE A 161 -7.98 -1.79 -10.43
C PHE A 161 -6.75 -2.24 -9.60
N PRO A 162 -5.58 -2.44 -10.23
CA PRO A 162 -4.35 -2.75 -9.52
C PRO A 162 -3.88 -1.56 -8.67
N GLY A 163 -2.90 -1.76 -7.81
CA GLY A 163 -2.34 -0.75 -6.92
C GLY A 163 -2.74 -0.95 -5.47
N LEU A 164 -2.80 0.13 -4.71
CA LEU A 164 -3.10 0.12 -3.29
C LEU A 164 -4.59 -0.14 -3.02
N PHE A 165 -4.87 -0.90 -1.97
CA PHE A 165 -6.24 -1.26 -1.60
C PHE A 165 -6.39 -1.61 -0.12
N ALA A 166 -7.65 -1.80 0.29
CA ALA A 166 -8.01 -2.41 1.57
C ALA A 166 -8.95 -3.60 1.35
N CYS A 167 -8.84 -4.63 2.19
CA CYS A 167 -9.71 -5.81 2.13
C CYS A 167 -9.75 -6.55 3.47
N TYR A 168 -10.67 -7.50 3.63
CA TYR A 168 -10.61 -8.42 4.76
C TYR A 168 -9.37 -9.31 4.71
N LYS A 169 -8.71 -9.50 5.85
CA LYS A 169 -7.53 -10.37 6.00
C LYS A 169 -7.83 -11.80 5.56
N LYS A 170 -9.01 -12.33 5.92
CA LYS A 170 -9.44 -13.67 5.50
C LYS A 170 -9.50 -13.81 3.98
N ASP A 171 -10.00 -12.76 3.28
CA ASP A 171 -10.10 -12.77 1.84
C ASP A 171 -8.70 -12.69 1.19
N PHE A 172 -7.78 -11.87 1.73
CA PHE A 172 -6.39 -11.82 1.29
C PHE A 172 -5.67 -13.16 1.44
N ILE A 173 -5.87 -13.84 2.58
CA ILE A 173 -5.27 -15.15 2.88
C ILE A 173 -5.84 -16.25 1.99
N GLU A 174 -7.14 -16.19 1.64
CA GLU A 174 -7.79 -17.15 0.73
C GLU A 174 -7.13 -17.17 -0.66
N TYR A 175 -6.49 -16.07 -1.08
CA TYR A 175 -5.71 -15.97 -2.31
C TYR A 175 -4.21 -16.24 -2.10
N ASN A 176 -3.81 -16.67 -0.91
CA ASN A 176 -2.41 -16.87 -0.49
C ASN A 176 -1.55 -15.61 -0.61
N GLY A 177 -2.16 -14.42 -0.45
CA GLY A 177 -1.45 -13.15 -0.46
C GLY A 177 -0.88 -12.73 -1.82
N PHE A 178 0.07 -11.80 -1.80
CA PHE A 178 0.87 -11.43 -2.98
C PHE A 178 1.81 -12.55 -3.38
N ASP A 179 2.13 -12.67 -4.66
CA ASP A 179 3.09 -13.64 -5.15
C ASP A 179 4.54 -13.13 -4.98
N GLU A 180 5.29 -13.77 -4.09
CA GLU A 180 6.68 -13.41 -3.75
C GLU A 180 7.69 -13.72 -4.88
N GLY A 181 7.25 -14.40 -5.93
CA GLY A 181 8.04 -14.63 -7.14
C GLY A 181 8.25 -13.38 -7.99
N PHE A 182 7.52 -12.29 -7.72
CA PHE A 182 7.79 -10.98 -8.31
C PHE A 182 8.94 -10.31 -7.57
N ILE A 183 10.12 -10.32 -8.19
CA ILE A 183 11.34 -9.70 -7.67
C ILE A 183 11.65 -8.47 -8.53
N GLY A 184 11.98 -7.35 -7.89
CA GLY A 184 12.07 -6.07 -8.59
C GLY A 184 10.70 -5.44 -8.79
N TRP A 185 10.65 -4.31 -9.49
CA TRP A 185 9.46 -3.47 -9.57
C TRP A 185 8.43 -3.95 -10.58
N GLY A 186 7.17 -4.01 -10.13
CA GLY A 186 5.97 -3.99 -10.97
C GLY A 186 5.36 -5.37 -11.27
N LEU A 187 4.08 -5.33 -11.58
CA LEU A 187 3.17 -6.43 -11.95
C LEU A 187 2.70 -7.34 -10.80
N GLU A 188 3.21 -7.21 -9.57
CA GLU A 188 2.74 -7.98 -8.41
C GLU A 188 1.29 -7.62 -8.03
N ASP A 189 0.96 -6.34 -8.11
CA ASP A 189 -0.38 -5.81 -7.84
C ASP A 189 -1.36 -6.13 -8.98
N PHE A 190 -0.88 -6.12 -10.23
CA PHE A 190 -1.66 -6.55 -11.39
C PHE A 190 -1.99 -8.04 -11.35
N GLU A 191 -1.04 -8.87 -10.90
CA GLU A 191 -1.24 -10.31 -10.75
C GLU A 191 -2.24 -10.62 -9.63
N PHE A 192 -2.09 -9.96 -8.48
CA PHE A 192 -3.05 -10.08 -7.38
C PHE A 192 -4.46 -9.65 -7.82
N ASP A 193 -4.60 -8.49 -8.50
CA ASP A 193 -5.88 -7.99 -9.03
C ASP A 193 -6.48 -8.95 -10.06
N PHE A 194 -5.65 -9.59 -10.89
CA PHE A 194 -6.10 -10.60 -11.84
C PHE A 194 -6.74 -11.80 -11.12
N ARG A 195 -6.01 -12.42 -10.17
CA ARG A 195 -6.53 -13.56 -9.39
C ARG A 195 -7.77 -13.18 -8.61
N TRP A 196 -7.74 -12.02 -7.94
CA TRP A 196 -8.87 -11.51 -7.18
C TRP A 196 -10.17 -11.52 -7.99
N LEU A 197 -10.13 -11.00 -9.19
CA LEU A 197 -11.30 -10.84 -10.06
C LEU A 197 -11.73 -12.16 -10.73
N GLU A 198 -10.79 -12.98 -11.16
CA GLU A 198 -11.10 -14.26 -11.81
C GLU A 198 -11.78 -15.23 -10.85
N PHE A 199 -11.54 -15.12 -9.56
CA PHE A 199 -12.11 -16.00 -8.56
C PHE A 199 -13.20 -15.35 -7.68
N GLY A 200 -13.88 -14.33 -8.20
CA GLY A 200 -15.12 -13.80 -7.67
C GLY A 200 -14.98 -12.60 -6.74
N GLY A 201 -13.80 -12.04 -6.61
CA GLY A 201 -13.59 -10.76 -5.92
C GLY A 201 -14.16 -9.59 -6.70
N ARG A 202 -14.41 -8.49 -6.02
CA ARG A 202 -14.94 -7.25 -6.60
C ARG A 202 -14.11 -6.06 -6.19
N ASN A 203 -14.14 -5.00 -6.99
CA ASN A 203 -13.52 -3.72 -6.70
C ASN A 203 -14.58 -2.70 -6.26
N ILE A 204 -14.26 -1.93 -5.23
CA ILE A 204 -14.99 -0.75 -4.78
C ILE A 204 -14.01 0.41 -4.89
N VAL A 205 -14.42 1.52 -5.49
CA VAL A 205 -13.56 2.71 -5.60
C VAL A 205 -13.71 3.55 -4.34
N TYR A 206 -12.58 3.91 -3.73
CA TYR A 206 -12.54 4.92 -2.69
C TYR A 206 -12.85 6.30 -3.30
N ASP A 207 -13.63 7.12 -2.62
CA ASP A 207 -14.24 8.32 -3.18
C ASP A 207 -13.40 9.60 -3.09
N ARG A 208 -12.12 9.47 -2.77
CA ARG A 208 -11.15 10.58 -2.78
C ARG A 208 -9.85 10.18 -3.47
N VAL A 209 -9.16 11.16 -4.05
CA VAL A 209 -7.83 10.97 -4.62
C VAL A 209 -6.80 11.11 -3.51
N LEU A 210 -6.00 10.08 -3.25
CA LEU A 210 -4.88 10.17 -2.32
C LEU A 210 -3.72 10.94 -2.98
N LEU A 211 -2.92 11.65 -2.18
CA LEU A 211 -1.78 12.40 -2.67
C LEU A 211 -0.50 11.59 -2.42
N HIS A 212 0.26 11.33 -3.48
CA HIS A 212 1.54 10.65 -3.42
C HIS A 212 2.66 11.70 -3.57
N LEU A 213 3.49 11.84 -2.55
CA LEU A 213 4.60 12.78 -2.55
C LEU A 213 5.62 12.44 -3.64
N PHE A 214 6.22 13.48 -4.20
CA PHE A 214 7.30 13.29 -5.15
C PHE A 214 8.52 12.64 -4.49
N HIS A 215 9.07 11.70 -5.19
CA HIS A 215 10.41 11.19 -4.93
C HIS A 215 11.11 10.87 -6.26
N PRO A 216 12.44 11.00 -6.33
CA PRO A 216 13.20 10.59 -7.52
C PRO A 216 12.97 9.10 -7.84
N TYR A 217 13.03 8.78 -9.13
CA TYR A 217 13.00 7.39 -9.56
C TYR A 217 14.19 6.63 -8.96
N ASP A 218 13.91 5.48 -8.38
CA ASP A 218 14.94 4.61 -7.82
C ASP A 218 15.28 3.51 -8.83
N ALA A 219 16.46 3.62 -9.44
CA ALA A 219 16.93 2.66 -10.42
C ALA A 219 17.20 1.26 -9.83
N SER A 220 17.37 1.14 -8.52
CA SER A 220 17.59 -0.16 -7.83
C SER A 220 16.34 -1.05 -7.87
N LYS A 221 15.16 -0.47 -8.11
CA LYS A 221 13.89 -1.22 -8.24
C LYS A 221 13.87 -2.17 -9.44
N GLY A 222 14.82 -2.06 -10.38
CA GLY A 222 14.84 -2.85 -11.60
C GLY A 222 13.84 -2.37 -12.66
N VAL A 223 13.62 -3.20 -13.67
CA VAL A 223 12.74 -2.87 -14.79
C VAL A 223 11.57 -3.85 -14.88
N ILE A 224 10.39 -3.34 -15.15
CA ILE A 224 9.13 -4.11 -15.23
C ILE A 224 9.20 -5.31 -16.20
N SER A 225 10.06 -5.25 -17.21
CA SER A 225 10.22 -6.33 -18.18
C SER A 225 10.66 -7.67 -17.56
N VAL A 226 11.37 -7.63 -16.45
CA VAL A 226 11.81 -8.85 -15.73
C VAL A 226 10.60 -9.65 -15.23
N ASN A 227 9.56 -8.98 -14.76
CA ASN A 227 8.37 -9.60 -14.22
C ASN A 227 7.32 -9.95 -15.30
N THR A 228 7.47 -9.50 -16.55
CA THR A 228 6.44 -9.68 -17.59
C THR A 228 6.21 -11.15 -17.94
N GLU A 229 7.27 -11.92 -18.09
CA GLU A 229 7.16 -13.35 -18.40
C GLU A 229 6.52 -14.11 -17.22
N TYR A 230 6.97 -13.83 -16.01
CA TYR A 230 6.41 -14.46 -14.80
C TYR A 230 4.93 -14.11 -14.64
N TYR A 231 4.53 -12.85 -14.83
CA TYR A 231 3.13 -12.43 -14.84
C TYR A 231 2.27 -13.23 -15.82
N ASN A 232 2.75 -13.39 -17.08
CA ASN A 232 2.04 -14.15 -18.08
C ASN A 232 1.90 -15.64 -17.68
N GLN A 233 2.95 -16.23 -17.11
CA GLN A 233 2.90 -17.61 -16.59
C GLN A 233 1.88 -17.73 -15.46
N ARG A 234 1.85 -16.77 -14.54
CA ARG A 234 0.89 -16.76 -13.42
C ARG A 234 -0.55 -16.63 -13.91
N CYS A 235 -0.84 -15.67 -14.79
CA CYS A 235 -2.18 -15.50 -15.35
C CYS A 235 -2.66 -16.72 -16.12
N ASN A 236 -1.77 -17.39 -16.86
CA ASN A 236 -2.11 -18.59 -17.64
C ASN A 236 -2.24 -19.86 -16.78
N SER A 237 -1.76 -19.86 -15.55
CA SER A 237 -1.83 -21.04 -14.66
C SER A 237 -3.25 -21.39 -14.23
N GLY A 238 -4.18 -20.42 -14.27
CA GLY A 238 -5.54 -20.61 -13.77
C GLY A 238 -5.62 -20.81 -12.25
N SER A 239 -4.55 -20.54 -11.51
CA SER A 239 -4.50 -20.72 -10.06
C SER A 239 -5.07 -19.52 -9.33
N LYS A 240 -5.93 -19.77 -8.34
CA LYS A 240 -6.43 -18.76 -7.41
C LYS A 240 -5.34 -18.30 -6.44
N GLU A 241 -4.47 -19.19 -6.01
CA GLU A 241 -3.44 -18.94 -5.03
C GLU A 241 -2.16 -18.47 -5.70
N SER A 242 -1.42 -17.58 -5.04
CA SER A 242 -0.06 -17.24 -5.43
C SER A 242 0.82 -18.50 -5.44
N LYS A 243 1.84 -18.51 -6.27
CA LYS A 243 2.78 -19.64 -6.32
C LYS A 243 3.64 -19.67 -5.06
N TYR A 244 4.10 -18.50 -4.64
CA TYR A 244 4.81 -18.27 -3.39
C TYR A 244 4.11 -17.14 -2.65
N GLY A 245 3.64 -17.34 -1.44
CA GLY A 245 2.84 -16.32 -0.79
C GLY A 245 2.73 -16.48 0.72
N PHE A 246 1.57 -16.21 1.27
CA PHE A 246 1.35 -16.15 2.70
C PHE A 246 1.71 -17.46 3.44
N PHE A 247 1.36 -18.62 2.87
CA PHE A 247 1.59 -19.93 3.49
C PHE A 247 2.88 -20.61 3.04
N ASN A 248 3.37 -20.30 1.85
CA ASN A 248 4.51 -20.95 1.22
C ASN A 248 5.46 -19.90 0.64
N THR A 249 6.28 -19.32 1.47
CA THR A 249 7.21 -18.25 1.13
C THR A 249 8.23 -18.65 0.05
N LEU A 250 8.74 -17.68 -0.68
CA LEU A 250 9.87 -17.89 -1.57
C LEU A 250 11.18 -17.83 -0.76
N GLY A 251 11.81 -18.98 -0.52
CA GLY A 251 13.04 -19.07 0.26
C GLY A 251 12.80 -19.13 1.77
N GLU A 252 13.91 -19.19 2.53
CA GLU A 252 13.93 -19.34 3.99
C GLU A 252 14.33 -18.06 4.73
N ASP A 253 14.36 -16.91 4.02
CA ASP A 253 14.78 -15.65 4.64
C ASP A 253 13.86 -15.29 5.81
N GLU A 254 14.46 -15.00 6.94
CA GLU A 254 13.79 -14.56 8.16
C GLU A 254 13.45 -13.07 8.08
N TYR A 255 12.53 -12.64 8.91
CA TYR A 255 12.25 -11.22 9.17
C TYR A 255 12.26 -10.98 10.69
N GLU A 256 12.56 -9.75 11.08
CA GLU A 256 12.54 -9.32 12.47
C GLU A 256 11.28 -8.53 12.77
N VAL A 257 10.76 -8.67 13.99
CA VAL A 257 9.64 -7.87 14.50
C VAL A 257 10.11 -7.02 15.66
N LYS A 258 9.86 -5.72 15.59
CA LYS A 258 10.16 -4.77 16.66
C LYS A 258 8.92 -3.95 16.99
N TYR A 259 8.67 -3.77 18.27
CA TYR A 259 7.60 -2.93 18.79
C TYR A 259 8.22 -1.62 19.31
N ILE A 260 7.69 -0.50 18.87
CA ILE A 260 8.18 0.83 19.23
C ILE A 260 7.10 1.57 20.00
#